data_cdf83192bf8c324d440a32b5912d638e
#
_entry.id   cdf83192bf8c324d440a32b5912d638e
#
_cell.length_a   1.000
_cell.length_b   1.000
_cell.length_c   1.000
_cell.angle_alpha   90.00
_cell.angle_beta   90.00
_cell.angle_gamma   90.00
#
_symmetry.space_group_name_H-M   'P 1'
#
loop_
_entity.id
_entity.type
_entity.pdbx_description
1 polymer ?
#
loop_
_entity_poly.entity_id
_entity_poly.type
_entity_poly.pdbx_seq_one_letter_code
_entity_poly.pdbx_strand_id
1 'polypeptide(L)'
;MTTEENKDTQTEAPAAAAPEPTEARTAAPRRAMGGPSSDVKAIARWVRMSPRKARRVIDLIRNKPVEEARVILNFLPQRAGLTVLKVLESAVANAEHNKGMNRRELKVKAAFADGGPTLKRFQPHAQGRAFPIKKRLSHITVVVGK
;
A
#
# COMPACT_ATOMS: atom_id res chain seq x y z
N MET A 1 -51.45 57.19 32.75
CA MET A 1 -51.93 57.43 31.37
C MET A 1 -51.02 56.56 30.46
N THR A 2 -51.68 55.55 29.97
CA THR A 2 -51.67 54.90 28.65
C THR A 2 -50.34 54.19 28.33
N THR A 3 -50.32 52.87 28.58
CA THR A 3 -50.66 51.77 27.64
C THR A 3 -50.12 51.99 26.23
N GLU A 4 -49.21 51.12 25.84
CA GLU A 4 -49.40 50.34 24.60
C GLU A 4 -48.44 49.18 24.51
N GLU A 5 -49.03 48.06 24.49
CA GLU A 5 -48.62 46.77 23.97
C GLU A 5 -47.84 46.89 22.68
N ASN A 6 -46.74 46.14 22.55
CA ASN A 6 -46.32 45.74 21.23
C ASN A 6 -45.89 44.27 21.21
N LYS A 7 -46.67 43.63 20.44
CA LYS A 7 -46.83 42.25 20.04
C LYS A 7 -45.51 41.55 19.63
N ASP A 8 -45.38 40.41 20.20
CA ASP A 8 -44.56 39.32 19.75
C ASP A 8 -44.67 39.05 18.25
N THR A 9 -43.54 39.14 17.57
CA THR A 9 -43.38 38.51 16.26
C THR A 9 -42.31 37.47 16.36
N GLN A 10 -42.73 36.26 16.69
CA GLN A 10 -41.93 35.07 16.54
C GLN A 10 -41.73 34.86 15.03
N THR A 11 -40.50 35.14 14.59
CA THR A 11 -40.05 34.69 13.27
C THR A 11 -39.46 33.30 13.45
N GLU A 12 -40.30 32.33 13.16
CA GLU A 12 -39.93 30.93 13.02
C GLU A 12 -38.92 30.81 11.88
N ALA A 13 -37.64 30.49 12.25
CA ALA A 13 -36.63 30.08 11.30
C ALA A 13 -36.96 28.66 10.83
N PRO A 14 -36.97 28.37 9.52
CA PRO A 14 -37.21 27.04 9.03
C PRO A 14 -36.06 26.12 9.43
N ALA A 15 -36.41 25.05 10.11
CA ALA A 15 -35.52 23.93 10.44
C ALA A 15 -34.79 23.45 9.17
N ALA A 16 -33.47 23.67 9.12
CA ALA A 16 -32.62 23.06 8.10
C ALA A 16 -32.70 21.55 8.28
N ALA A 17 -33.32 20.89 7.33
CA ALA A 17 -33.37 19.44 7.23
C ALA A 17 -31.93 18.89 7.25
N ALA A 18 -31.65 18.04 8.21
CA ALA A 18 -30.43 17.25 8.24
C ALA A 18 -30.33 16.43 6.94
N PRO A 19 -29.16 16.38 6.28
CA PRO A 19 -29.00 15.50 5.13
C PRO A 19 -29.12 14.06 5.60
N GLU A 20 -30.06 13.35 5.02
CA GLU A 20 -30.25 11.92 5.21
C GLU A 20 -28.90 11.18 4.94
N PRO A 21 -28.59 10.11 5.69
CA PRO A 21 -27.39 9.33 5.44
C PRO A 21 -27.50 8.71 4.04
N THR A 22 -26.74 9.26 3.11
CA THR A 22 -26.58 8.74 1.76
C THR A 22 -26.29 7.25 1.84
N GLU A 23 -27.15 6.47 1.27
CA GLU A 23 -27.12 5.03 1.16
C GLU A 23 -25.69 4.50 0.96
N ALA A 24 -25.37 3.48 1.74
CA ALA A 24 -24.14 2.71 1.67
C ALA A 24 -23.75 2.47 0.21
N ARG A 25 -22.67 3.11 -0.22
CA ARG A 25 -21.94 2.72 -1.42
C ARG A 25 -21.71 1.23 -1.27
N THR A 26 -22.47 0.43 -1.99
CA THR A 26 -22.28 -0.99 -2.16
C THR A 26 -20.79 -1.20 -2.49
N ALA A 27 -20.05 -1.64 -1.49
CA ALA A 27 -18.67 -2.03 -1.67
C ALA A 27 -18.67 -3.06 -2.79
N ALA A 28 -18.06 -2.71 -3.91
CA ALA A 28 -17.86 -3.64 -5.01
C ALA A 28 -17.32 -4.95 -4.43
N PRO A 29 -17.85 -6.10 -4.82
CA PRO A 29 -17.45 -7.37 -4.25
C PRO A 29 -15.93 -7.47 -4.39
N ARG A 30 -15.24 -7.50 -3.26
CA ARG A 30 -13.82 -7.84 -3.26
C ARG A 30 -13.73 -9.18 -3.97
N ARG A 31 -13.24 -9.17 -5.20
CA ARG A 31 -12.93 -10.37 -5.95
C ARG A 31 -12.21 -11.30 -4.98
N ALA A 32 -12.91 -12.33 -4.52
CA ALA A 32 -12.32 -13.42 -3.78
C ALA A 32 -11.27 -14.02 -4.72
N MET A 33 -10.03 -13.63 -4.52
CA MET A 33 -8.91 -14.22 -5.22
C MET A 33 -8.78 -15.64 -4.68
N GLY A 34 -9.31 -16.58 -5.49
CA GLY A 34 -8.98 -18.00 -5.45
C GLY A 34 -9.24 -18.70 -4.11
N GLY A 35 -9.81 -19.89 -4.19
CA GLY A 35 -10.00 -20.82 -3.09
C GLY A 35 -8.78 -21.02 -2.17
N PRO A 36 -8.74 -21.98 -1.25
CA PRO A 36 -7.70 -22.15 -0.25
C PRO A 36 -6.35 -22.39 -0.91
N SER A 37 -5.79 -21.34 -1.50
CA SER A 37 -4.47 -21.37 -2.08
C SER A 37 -3.49 -21.51 -0.93
N SER A 38 -2.62 -22.49 -1.00
CA SER A 38 -1.48 -22.64 -0.08
C SER A 38 -0.55 -21.40 -0.11
N ASP A 39 -0.90 -20.39 -0.88
CA ASP A 39 -0.09 -19.21 -1.10
C ASP A 39 -0.20 -18.22 0.07
N VAL A 40 0.92 -17.71 0.50
CA VAL A 40 1.03 -16.73 1.58
C VAL A 40 1.70 -15.47 1.05
N LYS A 41 1.16 -14.31 1.40
CA LYS A 41 1.68 -13.02 0.96
C LYS A 41 2.19 -12.16 2.10
N ALA A 42 3.25 -11.41 1.84
CA ALA A 42 3.69 -10.30 2.67
C ALA A 42 3.74 -9.02 1.83
N ILE A 43 3.38 -7.90 2.45
CA ILE A 43 3.30 -6.59 1.79
C ILE A 43 4.04 -5.55 2.63
N ALA A 44 5.05 -4.90 2.04
CA ALA A 44 5.64 -3.69 2.59
C ALA A 44 5.04 -2.47 1.89
N ARG A 45 4.36 -1.62 2.65
CA ARG A 45 3.75 -0.38 2.14
C ARG A 45 4.67 0.82 2.32
N TRP A 46 4.52 1.83 1.45
CA TRP A 46 5.20 3.13 1.52
C TRP A 46 6.73 3.08 1.60
N VAL A 47 7.33 2.11 0.94
CA VAL A 47 8.79 1.99 0.88
C VAL A 47 9.37 3.18 0.11
N ARG A 48 10.35 3.88 0.72
CA ARG A 48 11.03 5.06 0.14
C ARG A 48 11.95 4.67 -1.02
N MET A 49 11.33 4.18 -2.10
CA MET A 49 12.02 3.69 -3.28
C MET A 49 11.13 3.82 -4.51
N SER A 50 11.75 4.07 -5.67
CA SER A 50 11.01 4.06 -6.95
C SER A 50 10.63 2.63 -7.34
N PRO A 51 9.38 2.37 -7.80
CA PRO A 51 8.94 1.04 -8.24
C PRO A 51 9.84 0.43 -9.31
N ARG A 52 10.36 1.24 -10.25
CA ARG A 52 11.28 0.77 -11.30
C ARG A 52 12.57 0.17 -10.73
N LYS A 53 13.12 0.76 -9.66
CA LYS A 53 14.33 0.23 -9.00
C LYS A 53 14.03 -1.06 -8.24
N ALA A 54 12.86 -1.14 -7.60
CA ALA A 54 12.43 -2.34 -6.90
C ALA A 54 12.18 -3.51 -7.87
N ARG A 55 11.53 -3.26 -9.02
CA ARG A 55 11.24 -4.30 -10.02
C ARG A 55 12.47 -5.00 -10.55
N ARG A 56 13.56 -4.28 -10.80
CA ARG A 56 14.83 -4.88 -11.24
C ARG A 56 15.34 -5.98 -10.30
N VAL A 57 15.16 -5.80 -9.00
CA VAL A 57 15.56 -6.77 -7.99
C VAL A 57 14.55 -7.89 -7.86
N ILE A 58 13.27 -7.55 -7.89
CA ILE A 58 12.16 -8.50 -7.78
C ILE A 58 12.16 -9.51 -8.94
N ASP A 59 12.48 -9.05 -10.15
CA ASP A 59 12.51 -9.91 -11.33
C ASP A 59 13.57 -11.02 -11.23
N LEU A 60 14.64 -10.82 -10.43
CA LEU A 60 15.69 -11.82 -10.21
C LEU A 60 15.25 -12.98 -9.31
N ILE A 61 14.25 -12.76 -8.46
CA ILE A 61 13.81 -13.76 -7.47
C ILE A 61 12.50 -14.47 -7.86
N ARG A 62 11.82 -14.00 -8.90
CA ARG A 62 10.55 -14.60 -9.33
C ARG A 62 10.74 -16.04 -9.77
N ASN A 63 9.83 -16.92 -9.35
CA ASN A 63 9.84 -18.38 -9.65
C ASN A 63 11.04 -19.14 -9.09
N LYS A 64 11.81 -18.56 -8.15
CA LYS A 64 12.94 -19.24 -7.53
C LYS A 64 12.56 -19.84 -6.17
N PRO A 65 13.24 -20.91 -5.72
CA PRO A 65 13.11 -21.39 -4.35
C PRO A 65 13.55 -20.30 -3.37
N VAL A 66 12.94 -20.29 -2.20
CA VAL A 66 13.18 -19.23 -1.19
C VAL A 66 14.64 -19.14 -0.78
N GLU A 67 15.35 -20.26 -0.67
CA GLU A 67 16.73 -20.30 -0.27
C GLU A 67 17.65 -19.62 -1.29
N GLU A 68 17.47 -19.92 -2.57
CA GLU A 68 18.22 -19.25 -3.65
C GLU A 68 17.88 -17.76 -3.72
N ALA A 69 16.60 -17.41 -3.62
CA ALA A 69 16.16 -16.02 -3.62
C ALA A 69 16.83 -15.22 -2.49
N ARG A 70 16.98 -15.82 -1.30
CA ARG A 70 17.68 -15.23 -0.16
C ARG A 70 19.15 -14.98 -0.44
N VAL A 71 19.85 -15.99 -1.00
CA VAL A 71 21.24 -15.86 -1.37
C VAL A 71 21.44 -14.73 -2.38
N ILE A 72 20.64 -14.72 -3.46
CA ILE A 72 20.72 -13.67 -4.48
C ILE A 72 20.53 -12.28 -3.87
N LEU A 73 19.50 -12.11 -3.02
CA LEU A 73 19.20 -10.81 -2.41
C LEU A 73 20.28 -10.31 -1.46
N ASN A 74 20.99 -11.21 -0.78
CA ASN A 74 22.10 -10.85 0.11
C ASN A 74 23.34 -10.36 -0.66
N PHE A 75 23.61 -10.94 -1.83
CA PHE A 75 24.75 -10.55 -2.66
C PHE A 75 24.52 -9.33 -3.54
N LEU A 76 23.26 -8.87 -3.66
CA LEU A 76 22.95 -7.71 -4.49
C LEU A 76 23.44 -6.40 -3.84
N PRO A 77 24.27 -5.60 -4.54
CA PRO A 77 24.75 -4.31 -4.02
C PRO A 77 23.65 -3.25 -3.98
N GLN A 78 22.48 -3.53 -4.54
CA GLN A 78 21.40 -2.60 -4.65
C GLN A 78 20.63 -2.50 -3.33
N ARG A 79 20.39 -1.26 -2.86
CA ARG A 79 19.59 -1.00 -1.64
C ARG A 79 18.23 -1.70 -1.65
N ALA A 80 17.66 -1.95 -2.82
CA ALA A 80 16.40 -2.67 -2.97
C ALA A 80 16.48 -4.11 -2.44
N GLY A 81 17.63 -4.77 -2.57
CA GLY A 81 17.86 -6.15 -2.11
C GLY A 81 17.49 -6.33 -0.64
N LEU A 82 18.05 -5.50 0.23
CA LEU A 82 17.79 -5.58 1.67
C LEU A 82 16.30 -5.37 2.02
N THR A 83 15.63 -4.47 1.30
CA THR A 83 14.19 -4.23 1.56
C THR A 83 13.35 -5.41 1.09
N VAL A 84 13.62 -5.94 -0.10
CA VAL A 84 12.92 -7.11 -0.64
C VAL A 84 13.20 -8.36 0.21
N LEU A 85 14.44 -8.52 0.71
CA LEU A 85 14.81 -9.62 1.60
C LEU A 85 13.95 -9.64 2.86
N LYS A 86 13.77 -8.50 3.53
CA LYS A 86 12.91 -8.40 4.71
C LYS A 86 11.45 -8.78 4.43
N VAL A 87 10.93 -8.40 3.25
CA VAL A 87 9.58 -8.78 2.85
C VAL A 87 9.49 -10.27 2.56
N LEU A 88 10.50 -10.85 1.93
CA LEU A 88 10.58 -12.29 1.68
C LEU A 88 10.62 -13.08 3.00
N GLU A 89 11.46 -12.66 3.95
CA GLU A 89 11.54 -13.30 5.27
C GLU A 89 10.21 -13.22 6.03
N SER A 90 9.52 -12.09 5.96
CA SER A 90 8.17 -11.95 6.52
C SER A 90 7.16 -12.89 5.84
N ALA A 91 7.23 -13.06 4.51
CA ALA A 91 6.36 -13.99 3.80
C ALA A 91 6.62 -15.45 4.20
N VAL A 92 7.89 -15.82 4.37
CA VAL A 92 8.31 -17.15 4.83
C VAL A 92 7.83 -17.41 6.26
N ALA A 93 8.06 -16.48 7.17
CA ALA A 93 7.59 -16.58 8.55
C ALA A 93 6.06 -16.75 8.63
N ASN A 94 5.32 -15.99 7.80
CA ASN A 94 3.87 -16.16 7.70
C ASN A 94 3.46 -17.53 7.15
N ALA A 95 4.24 -18.12 6.26
CA ALA A 95 3.99 -19.45 5.71
C ALA A 95 4.26 -20.55 6.76
N GLU A 96 5.34 -20.42 7.51
CA GLU A 96 5.70 -21.34 8.60
C GLU A 96 4.70 -21.28 9.75
N HIS A 97 4.45 -20.08 10.30
CA HIS A 97 3.62 -19.93 11.49
C HIS A 97 2.12 -20.09 11.22
N ASN A 98 1.59 -19.53 10.13
CA ASN A 98 0.15 -19.52 9.88
C ASN A 98 -0.35 -20.74 9.13
N LYS A 99 0.52 -21.38 8.33
CA LYS A 99 0.12 -22.52 7.49
C LYS A 99 0.97 -23.78 7.71
N GLY A 100 1.91 -23.76 8.63
CA GLY A 100 2.76 -24.93 8.96
C GLY A 100 3.55 -25.46 7.76
N MET A 101 3.90 -24.60 6.79
CA MET A 101 4.62 -25.02 5.60
C MET A 101 6.10 -25.17 5.87
N ASN A 102 6.71 -26.17 5.26
CA ASN A 102 8.16 -26.37 5.37
C ASN A 102 8.90 -25.36 4.46
N ARG A 103 9.83 -24.62 5.04
CA ARG A 103 10.64 -23.61 4.36
C ARG A 103 11.34 -24.11 3.09
N ARG A 104 11.85 -25.36 3.12
CA ARG A 104 12.59 -25.94 2.00
C ARG A 104 11.75 -26.18 0.75
N GLU A 105 10.43 -26.30 0.91
CA GLU A 105 9.50 -26.53 -0.19
C GLU A 105 8.93 -25.23 -0.76
N LEU A 106 9.21 -24.08 -0.12
CA LEU A 106 8.65 -22.80 -0.52
C LEU A 106 9.36 -22.22 -1.74
N LYS A 107 8.55 -21.72 -2.68
CA LYS A 107 8.99 -20.98 -3.87
C LYS A 107 8.34 -19.61 -3.91
N VAL A 108 9.02 -18.66 -4.51
CA VAL A 108 8.46 -17.33 -4.79
C VAL A 108 7.56 -17.43 -6.02
N LYS A 109 6.25 -17.59 -5.82
CA LYS A 109 5.28 -17.71 -6.92
C LYS A 109 5.05 -16.39 -7.65
N ALA A 110 4.90 -15.32 -6.88
CA ALA A 110 4.72 -13.99 -7.45
C ALA A 110 5.44 -12.94 -6.62
N ALA A 111 6.03 -11.99 -7.29
CA ALA A 111 6.64 -10.83 -6.64
C ALA A 111 6.47 -9.62 -7.55
N PHE A 112 5.97 -8.50 -6.99
CA PHE A 112 5.72 -7.28 -7.76
C PHE A 112 5.86 -6.03 -6.89
N ALA A 113 6.10 -4.90 -7.57
CA ALA A 113 6.17 -3.60 -6.93
C ALA A 113 5.22 -2.61 -7.62
N ASP A 114 4.29 -2.08 -6.85
CA ASP A 114 3.30 -1.11 -7.28
C ASP A 114 3.71 0.32 -6.91
N GLY A 115 3.14 1.30 -7.62
CA GLY A 115 3.35 2.70 -7.32
C GLY A 115 2.62 3.11 -6.05
N GLY A 116 3.34 3.70 -5.11
CA GLY A 116 2.77 4.36 -3.95
C GLY A 116 2.59 5.86 -4.15
N PRO A 117 2.19 6.60 -3.13
CA PRO A 117 2.10 8.05 -3.15
C PRO A 117 3.44 8.69 -3.51
N THR A 118 3.37 9.91 -4.02
CA THR A 118 4.55 10.64 -4.45
C THR A 118 4.71 11.89 -3.60
N LEU A 119 5.86 12.03 -2.96
CA LEU A 119 6.21 13.23 -2.23
C LEU A 119 6.76 14.28 -3.22
N LYS A 120 6.03 15.36 -3.39
CA LYS A 120 6.46 16.48 -4.23
C LYS A 120 7.47 17.33 -3.48
N ARG A 121 8.56 17.75 -4.15
CA ARG A 121 9.60 18.65 -3.64
C ARG A 121 9.96 19.65 -4.72
N PHE A 122 10.51 20.75 -4.35
CA PHE A 122 11.00 21.78 -5.27
C PHE A 122 12.52 21.70 -5.40
N GLN A 123 12.99 21.95 -6.61
CA GLN A 123 14.41 22.15 -6.90
C GLN A 123 14.56 23.53 -7.50
N PRO A 124 15.36 24.41 -6.89
CA PRO A 124 15.65 25.72 -7.47
C PRO A 124 16.53 25.57 -8.73
N HIS A 125 16.25 26.40 -9.71
CA HIS A 125 17.01 26.52 -10.94
C HIS A 125 17.39 27.99 -11.18
N ALA A 126 18.20 28.25 -12.21
CA ALA A 126 18.60 29.60 -12.60
C ALA A 126 17.38 30.49 -12.86
N GLN A 127 17.58 31.81 -12.76
CA GLN A 127 16.56 32.85 -12.98
C GLN A 127 15.33 32.74 -12.05
N GLY A 128 15.51 32.30 -10.81
CA GLY A 128 14.41 32.21 -9.83
C GLY A 128 13.34 31.18 -10.15
N ARG A 129 13.57 30.29 -11.13
CA ARG A 129 12.63 29.22 -11.46
C ARG A 129 12.76 28.05 -10.49
N ALA A 130 11.63 27.38 -10.19
CA ALA A 130 11.61 26.15 -9.38
C ALA A 130 10.87 25.06 -10.13
N PHE A 131 11.48 23.84 -10.17
CA PHE A 131 10.85 22.67 -10.79
C PHE A 131 10.46 21.62 -9.76
N PRO A 132 9.33 20.92 -9.94
CA PRO A 132 8.89 19.90 -9.01
C PRO A 132 9.67 18.60 -9.16
N ILE A 133 10.23 18.10 -8.05
CA ILE A 133 10.82 16.77 -7.98
C ILE A 133 9.82 15.80 -7.32
N LYS A 134 9.63 14.66 -7.96
CA LYS A 134 8.76 13.58 -7.49
C LYS A 134 9.58 12.53 -6.74
N LYS A 135 9.55 12.51 -5.41
CA LYS A 135 10.10 11.45 -4.56
C LYS A 135 9.07 10.33 -4.45
N ARG A 136 9.20 9.30 -5.29
CA ARG A 136 8.23 8.20 -5.39
C ARG A 136 8.39 7.21 -4.25
N LEU A 137 7.25 6.66 -3.77
CA LEU A 137 7.20 5.49 -2.90
C LEU A 137 6.69 4.29 -3.70
N SER A 138 6.89 3.11 -3.15
CA SER A 138 6.40 1.86 -3.73
C SER A 138 5.81 0.94 -2.67
N HIS A 139 4.95 0.06 -3.10
CA HIS A 139 4.42 -1.06 -2.33
C HIS A 139 5.03 -2.33 -2.90
N ILE A 140 5.68 -3.12 -2.07
CA ILE A 140 6.34 -4.37 -2.47
C ILE A 140 5.51 -5.51 -1.93
N THR A 141 5.08 -6.40 -2.81
CA THR A 141 4.34 -7.61 -2.46
C THR A 141 5.12 -8.83 -2.90
N VAL A 142 5.28 -9.79 -1.99
CA VAL A 142 5.89 -11.09 -2.26
C VAL A 142 4.90 -12.18 -1.86
N VAL A 143 4.69 -13.13 -2.75
CA VAL A 143 3.81 -14.29 -2.55
C VAL A 143 4.66 -15.54 -2.61
N VAL A 144 4.61 -16.32 -1.54
CA VAL A 144 5.30 -17.62 -1.44
C VAL A 144 4.29 -18.75 -1.34
N GLY A 145 4.65 -19.90 -1.86
CA GLY A 145 3.83 -21.11 -1.81
C GLY A 145 4.64 -22.32 -2.26
N LYS A 146 4.03 -23.50 -2.19
CA LYS A 146 4.63 -24.74 -2.71
C LYS A 146 4.64 -24.78 -4.22
#